data_33b88705d480f07cbc310afcc5ee7e05
#
_entry.id   33b88705d480f07cbc310afcc5ee7e05
#
_cell.length_a   1.000
_cell.length_b   1.000
_cell.length_c   1.000
_cell.angle_alpha   90.00
_cell.angle_beta   90.00
_cell.angle_gamma   90.00
#
_symmetry.space_group_name_H-M   'P 1'
#
loop_
_entity.id
_entity.type
_entity.pdbx_description
1 polymer ?
#
loop_
_entity_poly.entity_id
_entity_poly.type
_entity_poly.pdbx_seq_one_letter_code
_entity_poly.pdbx_strand_id
1 'polypeptide(L)'
;FESFFEKILKKQDFKSELEKILDNFNEIALINSLYNSFYRLFKIALYAKINGKIDFKELLGYTPPPQVGQNLSSQAFSLKIEQYKEIFTLLLKSEYELKTNPKLVKKEFLISNLLKLARILKN
;
A
#
# COMPACT_ATOMS: atom_id res chain seq x y z
N PHE A 1 6.21 -10.00 -2.26
CA PHE A 1 5.30 -8.88 -2.03
C PHE A 1 5.97 -7.52 -2.27
N GLU A 2 7.20 -7.35 -1.82
CA GLU A 2 7.89 -6.05 -1.96
C GLU A 2 8.01 -5.61 -3.42
N SER A 3 8.33 -6.53 -4.33
CA SER A 3 8.41 -6.22 -5.76
C SER A 3 7.07 -5.78 -6.32
N PHE A 4 5.99 -6.43 -5.90
CA PHE A 4 4.63 -6.08 -6.29
C PHE A 4 4.27 -4.67 -5.81
N PHE A 5 4.56 -4.37 -4.54
CA PHE A 5 4.28 -3.07 -3.95
C PHE A 5 5.05 -1.95 -4.65
N GLU A 6 6.34 -2.18 -4.93
CA GLU A 6 7.15 -1.22 -5.67
C GLU A 6 6.59 -0.94 -7.07
N LYS A 7 6.15 -1.97 -7.78
CA LYS A 7 5.57 -1.79 -9.10
C LYS A 7 4.28 -0.98 -9.07
N ILE A 8 3.44 -1.20 -8.06
CA ILE A 8 2.24 -0.38 -7.87
C ILE A 8 2.61 1.08 -7.64
N LEU A 9 3.55 1.35 -6.73
CA LEU A 9 3.97 2.71 -6.41
C LEU A 9 4.59 3.42 -7.61
N LYS A 10 5.37 2.71 -8.42
CA LYS A 10 6.03 3.26 -9.61
C LYS A 10 5.12 3.30 -10.83
N LYS A 11 3.86 2.88 -10.67
CA LYS A 11 2.85 2.87 -11.75
C LYS A 11 3.26 1.97 -12.91
N GLN A 12 3.96 0.88 -12.59
CA GLN A 12 4.38 -0.13 -13.55
C GLN A 12 3.37 -1.27 -13.60
N ASP A 13 3.44 -2.10 -14.64
CA ASP A 13 2.60 -3.27 -14.76
C ASP A 13 2.94 -4.29 -13.66
N PHE A 14 1.94 -4.61 -12.85
CA PHE A 14 2.08 -5.51 -11.70
C PHE A 14 1.43 -6.88 -11.92
N LYS A 15 0.89 -7.15 -13.09
CA LYS A 15 0.06 -8.35 -13.33
C LYS A 15 0.80 -9.65 -13.08
N SER A 16 2.05 -9.74 -13.55
CA SER A 16 2.89 -10.93 -13.38
C SER A 16 3.20 -11.19 -11.90
N GLU A 17 3.54 -10.14 -11.15
CA GLU A 17 3.81 -10.24 -9.72
C GLU A 17 2.55 -10.60 -8.94
N LEU A 18 1.40 -10.08 -9.35
CA LEU A 18 0.13 -10.38 -8.73
C LEU A 18 -0.19 -11.88 -8.84
N GLU A 19 -0.01 -12.45 -10.02
CA GLU A 19 -0.25 -13.88 -10.22
C GLU A 19 0.63 -14.76 -9.34
N LYS A 20 1.92 -14.40 -9.20
CA LYS A 20 2.84 -15.10 -8.32
C LYS A 20 2.43 -15.01 -6.85
N ILE A 21 1.97 -13.85 -6.42
CA ILE A 21 1.56 -13.62 -5.03
C ILE A 21 0.32 -14.43 -4.71
N LEU A 22 -0.65 -14.47 -5.61
CA LEU A 22 -1.91 -15.19 -5.39
C LEU A 22 -1.74 -16.70 -5.33
N ASP A 23 -0.58 -17.23 -5.73
CA ASP A 23 -0.25 -18.65 -5.49
C ASP A 23 -0.01 -18.94 -4.01
N ASN A 24 0.41 -17.94 -3.22
CA ASN A 24 0.78 -18.11 -1.81
C ASN A 24 -0.09 -17.28 -0.84
N PHE A 25 -0.71 -16.21 -1.31
CA PHE A 25 -1.60 -15.36 -0.51
C PHE A 25 -3.01 -15.42 -1.08
N ASN A 26 -4.01 -15.41 -0.19
CA ASN A 26 -5.38 -15.16 -0.64
C ASN A 26 -5.58 -13.63 -0.81
N GLU A 27 -6.72 -13.26 -1.37
CA GLU A 27 -7.04 -11.87 -1.72
C GLU A 27 -7.12 -10.98 -0.46
N ILE A 28 -7.68 -11.50 0.63
CA ILE A 28 -7.80 -10.76 1.90
C ILE A 28 -6.42 -10.50 2.48
N ALA A 29 -5.53 -11.50 2.49
CA ALA A 29 -4.17 -11.34 2.99
C ALA A 29 -3.40 -10.30 2.18
N LEU A 30 -3.60 -10.26 0.86
CA LEU A 30 -2.96 -9.28 -0.01
C LEU A 30 -3.43 -7.86 0.32
N ILE A 31 -4.75 -7.67 0.48
CA ILE A 31 -5.31 -6.36 0.86
C ILE A 31 -4.75 -5.90 2.20
N ASN A 32 -4.66 -6.80 3.18
CA ASN A 32 -4.09 -6.46 4.49
C ASN A 32 -2.61 -6.06 4.38
N SER A 33 -1.84 -6.75 3.55
CA SER A 33 -0.43 -6.41 3.34
C SER A 33 -0.26 -5.05 2.68
N LEU A 34 -1.12 -4.73 1.71
CA LEU A 34 -1.14 -3.41 1.08
C LEU A 34 -1.50 -2.33 2.10
N TYR A 35 -2.54 -2.56 2.90
CA TYR A 35 -2.94 -1.61 3.94
C TYR A 35 -1.79 -1.31 4.89
N ASN A 36 -1.13 -2.35 5.39
CA ASN A 36 -0.02 -2.17 6.33
C ASN A 36 1.15 -1.42 5.71
N SER A 37 1.46 -1.68 4.44
CA SER A 37 2.54 -0.99 3.74
C SER A 37 2.23 0.48 3.53
N PHE A 38 1.02 0.81 3.08
CA PHE A 38 0.61 2.21 2.94
C PHE A 38 0.48 2.91 4.28
N TYR A 39 0.04 2.22 5.32
CA TYR A 39 -0.06 2.78 6.66
C TYR A 39 1.33 3.19 7.17
N ARG A 40 2.34 2.35 6.97
CA ARG A 40 3.72 2.69 7.36
C ARG A 40 4.20 3.95 6.65
N LEU A 41 3.97 4.06 5.35
CA LEU A 41 4.34 5.26 4.59
C LEU A 41 3.57 6.48 5.08
N PHE A 42 2.29 6.32 5.35
CA PHE A 42 1.45 7.41 5.87
C PHE A 42 1.96 7.93 7.20
N LYS A 43 2.34 7.04 8.12
CA LYS A 43 2.90 7.45 9.43
C LYS A 43 4.16 8.29 9.24
N ILE A 44 5.04 7.89 8.32
CA ILE A 44 6.27 8.63 8.02
C ILE A 44 5.93 10.02 7.49
N ALA A 45 5.05 10.10 6.52
CA ALA A 45 4.66 11.38 5.90
C ALA A 45 4.00 12.32 6.90
N LEU A 46 3.10 11.80 7.72
CA LEU A 46 2.38 12.57 8.73
C LEU A 46 3.32 13.08 9.81
N TYR A 47 4.21 12.21 10.32
CA TYR A 47 5.19 12.58 11.33
C TYR A 47 6.09 13.72 10.84
N ALA A 48 6.58 13.61 9.60
CA ALA A 48 7.43 14.64 9.01
C ALA A 48 6.68 15.96 8.85
N LYS A 49 5.40 15.90 8.47
CA LYS A 49 4.57 17.10 8.31
C LYS A 49 4.37 17.82 9.65
N ILE A 50 4.18 17.09 10.72
CA ILE A 50 3.93 17.66 12.05
C ILE A 50 5.22 18.14 12.70
N ASN A 51 6.31 17.36 12.58
CA ASN A 51 7.55 17.60 13.34
C ASN A 51 8.67 18.24 12.51
N GLY A 52 8.51 18.35 11.20
CA GLY A 52 9.54 18.91 10.31
C GLY A 52 10.75 18.02 10.09
N LYS A 53 10.73 16.80 10.62
CA LYS A 53 11.83 15.83 10.48
C LYS A 53 11.28 14.42 10.60
N ILE A 54 12.10 13.41 10.29
CA ILE A 54 11.75 12.00 10.44
C ILE A 54 12.59 11.39 11.54
N ASP A 55 11.93 10.69 12.48
CA ASP A 55 12.58 9.89 13.50
C ASP A 55 12.12 8.44 13.34
N PHE A 56 12.92 7.65 12.61
CA PHE A 56 12.58 6.26 12.33
C PHE A 56 12.52 5.40 13.57
N LYS A 57 13.38 5.67 14.56
CA LYS A 57 13.39 4.90 15.81
C LYS A 57 12.05 5.04 16.54
N GLU A 58 11.51 6.25 16.58
CA GLU A 58 10.20 6.49 17.19
C GLU A 58 9.08 5.86 16.36
N LEU A 59 9.14 6.01 15.03
CA LEU A 59 8.09 5.52 14.12
C LEU A 59 8.06 4.01 13.97
N LEU A 60 9.24 3.38 13.85
CA LEU A 60 9.38 1.96 13.52
C LEU A 60 9.88 1.11 14.68
N GLY A 61 10.38 1.73 15.75
CA GLY A 61 11.01 1.03 16.85
C GLY A 61 12.49 0.70 16.62
N TYR A 62 13.03 1.04 15.45
CA TYR A 62 14.43 0.83 15.10
C TYR A 62 14.85 1.84 14.04
N THR A 63 16.17 2.04 13.90
CA THR A 63 16.72 2.89 12.85
C THR A 63 17.15 2.03 11.68
N PRO A 64 16.49 2.13 10.52
CA PRO A 64 16.88 1.33 9.35
C PRO A 64 18.21 1.80 8.78
N PRO A 65 18.90 0.97 7.96
CA PRO A 65 20.08 1.42 7.22
C PRO A 65 19.76 2.67 6.39
N PRO A 66 20.73 3.57 6.15
CA PRO A 66 20.46 4.83 5.46
C PRO A 66 19.76 4.68 4.11
N GLN A 67 20.15 3.69 3.32
CA GLN A 67 19.53 3.46 2.00
C GLN A 67 18.05 3.07 2.14
N VAL A 68 17.73 2.21 3.10
CA VAL A 68 16.35 1.79 3.36
C VAL A 68 15.53 2.97 3.85
N GLY A 69 16.10 3.78 4.76
CA GLY A 69 15.43 4.99 5.26
C GLY A 69 15.14 5.99 4.16
N GLN A 70 16.07 6.22 3.24
CA GLN A 70 15.87 7.10 2.10
C GLN A 70 14.76 6.60 1.17
N ASN A 71 14.73 5.30 0.91
CA ASN A 71 13.69 4.71 0.08
C ASN A 71 12.30 4.86 0.71
N LEU A 72 12.20 4.59 2.01
CA LEU A 72 10.94 4.76 2.74
C LEU A 72 10.47 6.21 2.72
N SER A 73 11.38 7.16 2.94
CA SER A 73 11.06 8.60 2.90
C SER A 73 10.59 9.02 1.51
N SER A 74 11.31 8.60 0.48
CA SER A 74 10.97 8.91 -0.91
C SER A 74 9.59 8.37 -1.27
N GLN A 75 9.30 7.13 -0.91
CA GLN A 75 7.99 6.52 -1.14
C GLN A 75 6.89 7.26 -0.36
N ALA A 76 7.15 7.56 0.91
CA ALA A 76 6.16 8.25 1.76
C ALA A 76 5.77 9.61 1.21
N PHE A 77 6.74 10.38 0.71
CA PHE A 77 6.51 11.73 0.20
C PHE A 77 6.05 11.75 -1.26
N SER A 78 6.03 10.62 -1.93
CA SER A 78 5.50 10.55 -3.30
C SER A 78 3.99 10.70 -3.36
N LEU A 79 3.29 10.60 -2.22
CA LEU A 79 1.84 10.67 -2.12
C LEU A 79 1.42 11.81 -1.21
N LYS A 80 0.29 12.43 -1.56
CA LYS A 80 -0.36 13.47 -0.74
C LYS A 80 -1.20 12.81 0.35
N ILE A 81 -1.47 13.55 1.42
CA ILE A 81 -2.30 13.06 2.52
C ILE A 81 -3.69 12.62 2.03
N GLU A 82 -4.28 13.38 1.10
CA GLU A 82 -5.57 13.06 0.51
C GLU A 82 -5.55 11.73 -0.24
N GLN A 83 -4.44 11.43 -0.91
CA GLN A 83 -4.28 10.15 -1.60
C GLN A 83 -4.24 8.98 -0.61
N TYR A 84 -3.55 9.13 0.52
CA TYR A 84 -3.55 8.12 1.57
C TYR A 84 -4.97 7.84 2.08
N LYS A 85 -5.77 8.88 2.29
CA LYS A 85 -7.16 8.72 2.74
C LYS A 85 -7.99 7.92 1.74
N GLU A 86 -7.85 8.24 0.46
CA GLU A 86 -8.55 7.51 -0.61
C GLU A 86 -8.10 6.05 -0.68
N ILE A 87 -6.79 5.80 -0.53
CA ILE A 87 -6.23 4.46 -0.53
C ILE A 87 -6.81 3.64 0.62
N PHE A 88 -6.81 4.18 1.84
CA PHE A 88 -7.35 3.47 3.00
C PHE A 88 -8.84 3.18 2.86
N THR A 89 -9.61 4.13 2.35
CA THR A 89 -11.03 3.93 2.09
C THR A 89 -11.26 2.78 1.12
N LEU A 90 -10.51 2.76 0.02
CA LEU A 90 -10.60 1.71 -0.98
C LEU A 90 -10.24 0.34 -0.40
N LEU A 91 -9.12 0.26 0.32
CA LEU A 91 -8.63 -1.01 0.87
C LEU A 91 -9.56 -1.56 1.94
N LEU A 92 -10.10 -0.71 2.82
CA LEU A 92 -11.03 -1.13 3.86
C LEU A 92 -12.35 -1.64 3.26
N LYS A 93 -12.88 -0.95 2.26
CA LYS A 93 -14.08 -1.39 1.54
C LYS A 93 -13.84 -2.71 0.83
N SER A 94 -12.66 -2.87 0.21
CA SER A 94 -12.30 -4.10 -0.49
C SER A 94 -12.24 -5.28 0.46
N GLU A 95 -11.61 -5.10 1.63
CA GLU A 95 -11.54 -6.13 2.65
C GLU A 95 -12.94 -6.53 3.13
N TYR A 96 -13.77 -5.54 3.43
CA TYR A 96 -15.13 -5.79 3.89
C TYR A 96 -15.93 -6.61 2.87
N GLU A 97 -15.89 -6.23 1.59
CA GLU A 97 -16.58 -6.95 0.53
C GLU A 97 -16.07 -8.39 0.36
N LEU A 98 -14.76 -8.57 0.40
CA LEU A 98 -14.15 -9.89 0.27
C LEU A 98 -14.57 -10.83 1.42
N LYS A 99 -14.76 -10.28 2.61
CA LYS A 99 -15.16 -11.06 3.79
C LYS A 99 -16.65 -11.35 3.85
N THR A 100 -17.49 -10.46 3.33
CA THR A 100 -18.93 -10.50 3.59
C THR A 100 -19.78 -10.83 2.38
N ASN A 101 -19.26 -10.73 1.16
CA ASN A 101 -20.03 -10.99 -0.05
C ASN A 101 -19.63 -12.32 -0.70
N PRO A 102 -20.41 -13.41 -0.45
CA PRO A 102 -20.06 -14.72 -1.00
C PRO A 102 -20.26 -14.85 -2.51
N LYS A 103 -20.92 -13.87 -3.14
CA LYS A 103 -21.17 -13.89 -4.58
C LYS A 103 -20.05 -13.29 -5.40
N LEU A 104 -19.05 -12.67 -4.75
CA LEU A 104 -17.93 -12.05 -5.46
C LEU A 104 -17.03 -13.10 -6.11
N VAL A 105 -16.65 -12.84 -7.35
CA VAL A 105 -15.50 -13.50 -7.99
C VAL A 105 -14.26 -12.78 -7.47
N LYS A 106 -13.64 -13.32 -6.43
CA LYS A 106 -12.62 -12.62 -5.63
C LYS A 106 -11.45 -12.10 -6.44
N LYS A 107 -10.94 -12.91 -7.38
CA LYS A 107 -9.80 -12.51 -8.20
C LYS A 107 -10.14 -11.31 -9.09
N GLU A 108 -11.29 -11.34 -9.75
CA GLU A 108 -11.71 -10.24 -10.64
C GLU A 108 -12.00 -8.97 -9.84
N PHE A 109 -12.64 -9.11 -8.68
CA PHE A 109 -12.89 -8.00 -7.78
C PHE A 109 -11.58 -7.36 -7.32
N LEU A 110 -10.59 -8.18 -6.92
CA LEU A 110 -9.29 -7.71 -6.52
C LEU A 110 -8.60 -6.94 -7.64
N ILE A 111 -8.57 -7.47 -8.85
CA ILE A 111 -7.95 -6.82 -10.00
C ILE A 111 -8.61 -5.46 -10.27
N SER A 112 -9.94 -5.41 -10.23
CA SER A 112 -10.69 -4.16 -10.41
C SER A 112 -10.29 -3.11 -9.38
N ASN A 113 -10.16 -3.51 -8.11
CA ASN A 113 -9.79 -2.58 -7.04
C ASN A 113 -8.32 -2.16 -7.12
N LEU A 114 -7.43 -3.05 -7.58
CA LEU A 114 -6.03 -2.67 -7.81
C LEU A 114 -5.90 -1.65 -8.93
N LEU A 115 -6.76 -1.73 -9.96
CA LEU A 115 -6.80 -0.71 -11.01
C LEU A 115 -7.29 0.63 -10.47
N LYS A 116 -8.27 0.62 -9.57
CA LYS A 116 -8.71 1.84 -8.87
C LYS A 116 -7.60 2.43 -8.02
N LEU A 117 -6.88 1.58 -7.30
CA LEU A 117 -5.71 1.99 -6.52
C LEU A 117 -4.68 2.67 -7.41
N ALA A 118 -4.36 2.08 -8.55
CA ALA A 118 -3.41 2.66 -9.50
C ALA A 118 -3.85 4.05 -9.97
N ARG A 119 -5.15 4.28 -10.16
CA ARG A 119 -5.66 5.61 -10.51
C ARG A 119 -5.45 6.63 -9.41
N ILE A 120 -5.70 6.24 -8.15
CA ILE A 120 -5.47 7.12 -7.00
C ILE A 120 -4.00 7.55 -6.98
N LEU A 121 -3.09 6.63 -7.23
CA LEU A 121 -1.65 6.90 -7.21
C LEU A 121 -1.20 7.84 -8.31
N LYS A 122 -1.93 7.93 -9.42
CA LYS A 122 -1.59 8.82 -10.54
C LYS A 122 -2.00 10.28 -10.30
N ASN A 123 -2.91 10.51 -9.41
CA ASN A 123 -3.39 11.85 -9.11
C ASN A 123 -2.48 12.55 -8.11
#